data_b883b81543a73f989715ef3f3906189a
#
_entry.id   b883b81543a73f989715ef3f3906189a
#
_cell.length_a   1.000
_cell.length_b   1.000
_cell.length_c   1.000
_cell.angle_alpha   90.00
_cell.angle_beta   90.00
_cell.angle_gamma   90.00
#
_symmetry.space_group_name_H-M   'P 1'
#
loop_
_entity.id
_entity.type
_entity.pdbx_description
1 polymer ?
#
loop_
_entity_poly.entity_id
_entity_poly.type
_entity_poly.pdbx_seq_one_letter_code
_entity_poly.pdbx_strand_id
1 'polypeptide(L)'
;MTNKISIEDSIYVAGHNGMAGSAICRSLKKFGYKNLITLSKNELDLRDQGKVRKWFKYNTPDIVVLAAAKVGGILANSMYPYDFMLDNILIQTNLMESSFNNSVKRFLFLSSSCAYPKECPQPIKEDYLLNSCLEKTNEGYALAKILGMKFCEALNKQKRFDAFSLMPTNLYGPNDNYDDNSSHVFAALIKKFVIAKVNNFDEVICWGDGSPKREFLHVDDLGDACVFCLENFQYKKESFSYLNVGTGKDITIFELASTIKEIVGYKGKIVWDRTKPNGTPQKKLDVTRLKKLGWESKIGLKEGIIKTIDEFKKNL
;
A
#
# COMPACT_ATOMS: atom_id res chain seq x y z
N MET A 1 -17.97 -15.61 -14.93
CA MET A 1 -16.59 -15.93 -14.50
C MET A 1 -16.69 -16.79 -13.26
N THR A 2 -16.04 -17.94 -13.21
CA THR A 2 -15.99 -18.74 -11.98
C THR A 2 -15.10 -18.02 -10.99
N ASN A 3 -15.62 -17.69 -9.80
CA ASN A 3 -14.85 -17.10 -8.70
C ASN A 3 -13.63 -17.97 -8.38
N LYS A 4 -12.46 -17.37 -8.22
CA LYS A 4 -11.19 -18.07 -7.96
C LYS A 4 -11.03 -18.49 -6.50
N ILE A 5 -11.82 -17.90 -5.61
CA ILE A 5 -11.83 -18.18 -4.18
C ILE A 5 -13.27 -18.49 -3.73
N SER A 6 -13.42 -19.34 -2.72
CA SER A 6 -14.69 -19.68 -2.10
C SER A 6 -14.93 -18.84 -0.84
N ILE A 7 -16.19 -18.57 -0.52
CA ILE A 7 -16.58 -17.91 0.72
C ILE A 7 -16.21 -18.74 1.97
N GLU A 8 -16.01 -20.05 1.79
CA GLU A 8 -15.59 -20.97 2.83
C GLU A 8 -14.07 -21.06 3.00
N ASP A 9 -13.30 -20.47 2.06
CA ASP A 9 -11.84 -20.51 2.16
C ASP A 9 -11.35 -19.77 3.40
N SER A 10 -10.37 -20.36 4.07
CA SER A 10 -9.64 -19.72 5.16
C SER A 10 -8.60 -18.75 4.60
N ILE A 11 -8.65 -17.48 5.03
CA ILE A 11 -7.81 -16.40 4.48
C ILE A 11 -6.90 -15.85 5.56
N TYR A 12 -5.60 -16.06 5.44
CA TYR A 12 -4.62 -15.43 6.31
C TYR A 12 -4.23 -14.05 5.80
N VAL A 13 -4.56 -13.00 6.58
CA VAL A 13 -4.18 -11.62 6.28
C VAL A 13 -3.00 -11.22 7.16
N ALA A 14 -1.79 -11.35 6.63
CA ALA A 14 -0.56 -10.93 7.30
C ALA A 14 -0.46 -9.40 7.30
N GLY A 15 -0.33 -8.79 8.48
CA GLY A 15 -0.28 -7.33 8.65
C GLY A 15 -1.66 -6.68 8.85
N HIS A 16 -2.63 -7.41 9.37
CA HIS A 16 -4.02 -6.99 9.60
C HIS A 16 -4.18 -5.74 10.49
N ASN A 17 -3.19 -5.41 11.33
CA ASN A 17 -3.21 -4.22 12.19
C ASN A 17 -2.80 -2.93 11.46
N GLY A 18 -2.14 -3.03 10.31
CA GLY A 18 -1.75 -1.87 9.51
C GLY A 18 -2.89 -1.32 8.67
N MET A 19 -2.70 -0.11 8.12
CA MET A 19 -3.68 0.58 7.27
C MET A 19 -4.22 -0.32 6.15
N ALA A 20 -3.35 -0.88 5.31
CA ALA A 20 -3.76 -1.74 4.19
C ALA A 20 -4.40 -3.06 4.66
N GLY A 21 -3.75 -3.77 5.61
CA GLY A 21 -4.25 -5.06 6.08
C GLY A 21 -5.61 -4.97 6.77
N SER A 22 -5.83 -3.93 7.58
CA SER A 22 -7.13 -3.71 8.24
C SER A 22 -8.25 -3.40 7.23
N ALA A 23 -7.95 -2.63 6.18
CA ALA A 23 -8.90 -2.35 5.10
C ALA A 23 -9.26 -3.62 4.31
N ILE A 24 -8.27 -4.47 4.04
CA ILE A 24 -8.51 -5.77 3.39
C ILE A 24 -9.41 -6.65 4.27
N CYS A 25 -9.17 -6.71 5.58
CA CYS A 25 -10.05 -7.44 6.50
C CYS A 25 -11.48 -6.88 6.51
N ARG A 26 -11.64 -5.55 6.48
CA ARG A 26 -12.99 -4.93 6.38
C ARG A 26 -13.67 -5.31 5.07
N SER A 27 -12.97 -5.23 3.94
CA SER A 27 -13.52 -5.60 2.64
C SER A 27 -13.86 -7.08 2.55
N LEU A 28 -12.99 -7.99 2.99
CA LEU A 28 -13.28 -9.42 3.03
C LEU A 28 -14.57 -9.70 3.81
N LYS A 29 -14.71 -9.12 5.02
CA LYS A 29 -15.94 -9.26 5.82
C LYS A 29 -17.17 -8.70 5.11
N LYS A 30 -17.06 -7.53 4.46
CA LYS A 30 -18.14 -6.90 3.68
C LYS A 30 -18.62 -7.77 2.53
N PHE A 31 -17.69 -8.49 1.86
CA PHE A 31 -18.01 -9.43 0.78
C PHE A 31 -18.38 -10.84 1.28
N GLY A 32 -18.52 -11.05 2.60
CA GLY A 32 -19.06 -12.25 3.20
C GLY A 32 -18.03 -13.32 3.58
N TYR A 33 -16.73 -13.08 3.38
CA TYR A 33 -15.66 -13.96 3.84
C TYR A 33 -15.54 -13.93 5.37
N LYS A 34 -15.80 -15.06 6.02
CA LYS A 34 -15.87 -15.14 7.50
C LYS A 34 -14.64 -15.78 8.13
N ASN A 35 -13.96 -16.67 7.39
CA ASN A 35 -12.86 -17.48 7.89
C ASN A 35 -11.53 -16.72 7.78
N LEU A 36 -11.42 -15.57 8.47
CA LEU A 36 -10.21 -14.75 8.47
C LEU A 36 -9.26 -15.18 9.59
N ILE A 37 -8.01 -15.44 9.24
CA ILE A 37 -6.92 -15.71 10.17
C ILE A 37 -6.06 -14.44 10.25
N THR A 38 -5.83 -13.96 11.46
CA THR A 38 -5.01 -12.76 11.70
C THR A 38 -4.10 -13.01 12.90
N LEU A 39 -2.82 -12.68 12.75
CA LEU A 39 -1.83 -12.81 13.83
C LEU A 39 -1.03 -11.52 13.93
N SER A 40 -0.85 -11.07 15.16
CA SER A 40 0.03 -9.94 15.48
C SER A 40 1.50 -10.35 15.34
N LYS A 41 2.40 -9.37 15.27
CA LYS A 41 3.84 -9.62 15.24
C LYS A 41 4.34 -10.37 16.49
N ASN A 42 3.69 -10.17 17.64
CA ASN A 42 4.07 -10.86 18.88
C ASN A 42 3.68 -12.34 18.84
N GLU A 43 2.59 -12.71 18.15
CA GLU A 43 2.15 -14.10 17.97
C GLU A 43 2.97 -14.79 16.88
N LEU A 44 3.26 -14.10 15.76
CA LEU A 44 4.06 -14.62 14.66
C LEU A 44 4.91 -13.52 14.03
N ASP A 45 6.18 -13.44 14.42
CA ASP A 45 7.14 -12.58 13.72
C ASP A 45 7.52 -13.22 12.37
N LEU A 46 7.05 -12.60 11.29
CA LEU A 46 7.24 -13.11 9.93
C LEU A 46 8.70 -13.09 9.46
N ARG A 47 9.60 -12.43 10.19
CA ARG A 47 11.04 -12.45 9.92
C ARG A 47 11.72 -13.72 10.44
N ASP A 48 11.09 -14.42 11.38
CA ASP A 48 11.56 -15.68 11.94
C ASP A 48 11.09 -16.85 11.07
N GLN A 49 11.97 -17.32 10.18
CA GLN A 49 11.69 -18.42 9.26
C GLN A 49 11.22 -19.69 9.98
N GLY A 50 11.86 -20.02 11.12
CA GLY A 50 11.54 -21.22 11.89
C GLY A 50 10.11 -21.17 12.45
N LYS A 51 9.71 -20.02 13.00
CA LYS A 51 8.34 -19.81 13.51
C LYS A 51 7.32 -19.84 12.39
N VAL A 52 7.60 -19.17 11.25
CA VAL A 52 6.69 -19.17 10.10
C VAL A 52 6.49 -20.57 9.54
N ARG A 53 7.58 -21.34 9.29
CA ARG A 53 7.49 -22.74 8.83
C ARG A 53 6.71 -23.63 9.81
N LYS A 54 6.99 -23.48 11.12
CA LYS A 54 6.26 -24.23 12.16
C LYS A 54 4.78 -23.91 12.14
N TRP A 55 4.42 -22.62 12.05
CA TRP A 55 3.02 -22.20 12.02
C TRP A 55 2.28 -22.78 10.82
N PHE A 56 2.83 -22.67 9.61
CA PHE A 56 2.22 -23.20 8.39
C PHE A 56 2.06 -24.72 8.40
N LYS A 57 2.94 -25.46 9.09
CA LYS A 57 2.80 -26.90 9.23
C LYS A 57 1.53 -27.33 9.96
N TYR A 58 1.04 -26.50 10.86
CA TYR A 58 -0.14 -26.80 11.69
C TYR A 58 -1.37 -25.97 11.31
N ASN A 59 -1.18 -24.93 10.51
CA ASN A 59 -2.22 -24.00 10.10
C ASN A 59 -2.07 -23.75 8.60
N THR A 60 -2.85 -24.47 7.79
CA THR A 60 -2.79 -24.38 6.33
C THR A 60 -3.92 -23.50 5.81
N PRO A 61 -3.76 -22.16 5.72
CA PRO A 61 -4.77 -21.30 5.13
C PRO A 61 -4.91 -21.63 3.63
N ASP A 62 -6.13 -21.51 3.12
CA ASP A 62 -6.39 -21.68 1.69
C ASP A 62 -5.79 -20.52 0.89
N ILE A 63 -5.86 -19.31 1.44
CA ILE A 63 -5.43 -18.08 0.79
C ILE A 63 -4.54 -17.29 1.74
N VAL A 64 -3.50 -16.66 1.20
CA VAL A 64 -2.63 -15.74 1.95
C VAL A 64 -2.62 -14.38 1.28
N VAL A 65 -2.84 -13.34 2.08
CA VAL A 65 -2.70 -11.93 1.69
C VAL A 65 -1.57 -11.31 2.50
N LEU A 66 -0.48 -10.98 1.82
CA LEU A 66 0.68 -10.34 2.45
C LEU A 66 0.59 -8.82 2.34
N ALA A 67 0.04 -8.19 3.38
CA ALA A 67 0.03 -6.74 3.59
C ALA A 67 1.09 -6.27 4.60
N ALA A 68 1.72 -7.21 5.33
CA ALA A 68 2.77 -6.89 6.28
C ALA A 68 4.03 -6.39 5.57
N ALA A 69 4.54 -5.27 6.04
CA ALA A 69 5.80 -4.70 5.57
C ALA A 69 6.34 -3.69 6.60
N LYS A 70 7.65 -3.46 6.58
CA LYS A 70 8.23 -2.26 7.19
C LYS A 70 8.09 -1.11 6.20
N VAL A 71 7.28 -0.11 6.55
CA VAL A 71 6.97 1.04 5.69
C VAL A 71 7.26 2.35 6.44
N GLY A 72 7.50 3.44 5.69
CA GLY A 72 7.72 4.76 6.26
C GLY A 72 7.97 5.81 5.19
N GLY A 73 7.96 7.08 5.60
CA GLY A 73 8.24 8.22 4.74
C GLY A 73 9.70 8.28 4.24
N ILE A 74 10.00 9.31 3.45
CA ILE A 74 11.33 9.51 2.83
C ILE A 74 12.44 9.52 3.89
N LEU A 75 12.23 10.25 4.99
CA LEU A 75 13.24 10.40 6.05
C LEU A 75 13.60 9.04 6.67
N ALA A 76 12.61 8.26 7.08
CA ALA A 76 12.82 6.94 7.69
C ALA A 76 13.52 5.97 6.72
N ASN A 77 13.11 5.94 5.45
CA ASN A 77 13.77 5.12 4.43
C ASN A 77 15.24 5.49 4.22
N SER A 78 15.55 6.80 4.20
CA SER A 78 16.93 7.29 4.03
C SER A 78 17.81 6.99 5.25
N MET A 79 17.25 7.02 6.46
CA MET A 79 17.99 6.77 7.71
C MET A 79 18.22 5.29 7.98
N TYR A 80 17.31 4.41 7.58
CA TYR A 80 17.33 2.97 7.91
C TYR A 80 17.24 2.06 6.68
N PRO A 81 18.02 2.29 5.59
CA PRO A 81 17.87 1.54 4.34
C PRO A 81 18.09 0.03 4.52
N TYR A 82 19.06 -0.36 5.38
CA TYR A 82 19.32 -1.76 5.71
C TYR A 82 18.09 -2.45 6.31
N ASP A 83 17.49 -1.82 7.33
CA ASP A 83 16.33 -2.41 8.02
C ASP A 83 15.11 -2.51 7.10
N PHE A 84 14.86 -1.48 6.24
CA PHE A 84 13.77 -1.51 5.29
C PHE A 84 13.96 -2.59 4.23
N MET A 85 15.20 -2.84 3.81
CA MET A 85 15.50 -3.92 2.88
C MET A 85 15.37 -5.28 3.55
N LEU A 86 16.10 -5.53 4.64
CA LEU A 86 16.19 -6.84 5.29
C LEU A 86 14.84 -7.31 5.84
N ASP A 87 14.15 -6.47 6.64
CA ASP A 87 12.88 -6.85 7.24
C ASP A 87 11.85 -7.24 6.17
N ASN A 88 11.75 -6.46 5.08
CA ASN A 88 10.81 -6.76 4.00
C ASN A 88 11.18 -8.02 3.22
N ILE A 89 12.48 -8.26 2.95
CA ILE A 89 12.93 -9.48 2.27
C ILE A 89 12.60 -10.71 3.12
N LEU A 90 12.89 -10.69 4.42
CA LEU A 90 12.60 -11.81 5.32
C LEU A 90 11.10 -12.08 5.41
N ILE A 91 10.28 -11.05 5.64
CA ILE A 91 8.82 -11.19 5.74
C ILE A 91 8.25 -11.87 4.49
N GLN A 92 8.57 -11.33 3.31
CA GLN A 92 7.97 -11.81 2.07
C GLN A 92 8.47 -13.18 1.64
N THR A 93 9.77 -13.45 1.77
CA THR A 93 10.34 -14.73 1.37
C THR A 93 9.89 -15.87 2.27
N ASN A 94 9.88 -15.67 3.59
CA ASN A 94 9.40 -16.65 4.56
C ASN A 94 7.93 -17.01 4.31
N LEU A 95 7.09 -16.00 4.04
CA LEU A 95 5.67 -16.22 3.83
C LEU A 95 5.39 -16.91 2.48
N MET A 96 6.03 -16.46 1.39
CA MET A 96 5.86 -17.03 0.06
C MET A 96 6.34 -18.48 -0.01
N GLU A 97 7.53 -18.76 0.54
CA GLU A 97 8.08 -20.12 0.60
C GLU A 97 7.18 -21.07 1.41
N SER A 98 6.75 -20.61 2.61
CA SER A 98 5.89 -21.42 3.47
C SER A 98 4.51 -21.64 2.84
N SER A 99 3.96 -20.64 2.17
CA SER A 99 2.67 -20.77 1.46
C SER A 99 2.75 -21.81 0.34
N PHE A 100 3.81 -21.75 -0.48
CA PHE A 100 4.03 -22.73 -1.55
C PHE A 100 4.20 -24.15 -0.99
N ASN A 101 5.06 -24.32 0.02
CA ASN A 101 5.38 -25.65 0.59
C ASN A 101 4.21 -26.30 1.34
N ASN A 102 3.18 -25.52 1.74
CA ASN A 102 2.02 -26.02 2.46
C ASN A 102 0.73 -25.93 1.63
N SER A 103 0.83 -25.92 0.31
CA SER A 103 -0.29 -26.03 -0.63
C SER A 103 -1.37 -24.95 -0.49
N VAL A 104 -0.97 -23.71 -0.11
CA VAL A 104 -1.84 -22.55 -0.20
C VAL A 104 -2.35 -22.43 -1.65
N LYS A 105 -3.65 -22.25 -1.84
CA LYS A 105 -4.27 -22.22 -3.18
C LYS A 105 -3.94 -20.93 -3.94
N ARG A 106 -3.87 -19.80 -3.22
CA ARG A 106 -3.72 -18.48 -3.83
C ARG A 106 -2.97 -17.52 -2.91
N PHE A 107 -2.04 -16.75 -3.49
CA PHE A 107 -1.22 -15.79 -2.75
C PHE A 107 -1.31 -14.39 -3.36
N LEU A 108 -1.67 -13.39 -2.55
CA LEU A 108 -1.64 -11.98 -2.92
C LEU A 108 -0.52 -11.24 -2.19
N PHE A 109 0.39 -10.63 -2.94
CA PHE A 109 1.44 -9.76 -2.41
C PHE A 109 1.14 -8.28 -2.65
N LEU A 110 1.15 -7.47 -1.59
CA LEU A 110 1.11 -6.02 -1.74
C LEU A 110 2.51 -5.47 -1.97
N SER A 111 2.75 -5.02 -3.18
CA SER A 111 3.93 -4.25 -3.56
C SER A 111 3.70 -2.75 -3.32
N SER A 112 4.35 -1.88 -4.06
CA SER A 112 4.22 -0.43 -3.98
C SER A 112 4.62 0.23 -5.30
N SER A 113 3.99 1.34 -5.65
CA SER A 113 4.43 2.17 -6.76
C SER A 113 5.85 2.75 -6.59
N CYS A 114 6.46 2.63 -5.39
CA CYS A 114 7.87 2.96 -5.17
C CYS A 114 8.83 2.03 -5.91
N ALA A 115 8.37 0.85 -6.36
CA ALA A 115 9.14 -0.08 -7.19
C ALA A 115 9.39 0.43 -8.61
N TYR A 116 8.66 1.43 -9.07
CA TYR A 116 8.90 2.02 -10.38
C TYR A 116 10.12 2.96 -10.39
N PRO A 117 10.77 3.11 -11.56
CA PRO A 117 11.86 4.05 -11.73
C PRO A 117 11.48 5.47 -11.28
N LYS A 118 12.48 6.21 -10.78
CA LYS A 118 12.31 7.62 -10.42
C LYS A 118 11.81 8.45 -11.59
N GLU A 119 12.46 8.25 -12.74
CA GLU A 119 12.15 8.92 -14.00
C GLU A 119 11.56 7.89 -14.94
N CYS A 120 10.26 7.95 -15.14
CA CYS A 120 9.56 7.15 -16.12
C CYS A 120 8.37 7.94 -16.69
N PRO A 121 7.93 7.62 -17.92
CA PRO A 121 6.76 8.27 -18.51
C PRO A 121 5.51 8.18 -17.65
N GLN A 122 4.69 9.23 -17.71
CA GLN A 122 3.43 9.32 -16.98
C GLN A 122 2.23 9.21 -17.93
N PRO A 123 1.17 8.49 -17.57
CA PRO A 123 1.01 7.65 -16.39
C PRO A 123 1.90 6.41 -16.43
N ILE A 124 2.31 5.93 -15.23
CA ILE A 124 3.25 4.80 -15.08
C ILE A 124 2.55 3.49 -15.41
N LYS A 125 3.01 2.81 -16.46
CA LYS A 125 2.52 1.48 -16.86
C LYS A 125 3.30 0.38 -16.16
N GLU A 126 2.68 -0.79 -16.00
CA GLU A 126 3.32 -1.98 -15.44
C GLU A 126 4.60 -2.38 -16.22
N ASP A 127 4.64 -2.10 -17.52
CA ASP A 127 5.79 -2.37 -18.40
C ASP A 127 7.06 -1.56 -18.03
N TYR A 128 6.92 -0.51 -17.22
CA TYR A 128 8.05 0.36 -16.88
C TYR A 128 8.88 -0.13 -15.69
N LEU A 129 8.47 -1.25 -15.07
CA LEU A 129 9.22 -1.84 -13.98
C LEU A 129 10.64 -2.23 -14.43
N LEU A 130 11.69 -1.79 -13.70
CA LEU A 130 13.10 -2.05 -13.97
C LEU A 130 13.67 -1.39 -15.25
N ASN A 131 12.99 -0.42 -15.86
CA ASN A 131 13.49 0.21 -17.08
C ASN A 131 14.48 1.36 -16.82
N SER A 132 14.65 1.82 -15.60
CA SER A 132 15.60 2.87 -15.21
C SER A 132 15.89 2.84 -13.71
N CYS A 133 16.73 3.78 -13.23
CA CYS A 133 17.14 3.87 -11.84
C CYS A 133 15.98 4.16 -10.88
N LEU A 134 16.06 3.58 -9.69
CA LEU A 134 15.12 3.81 -8.60
C LEU A 134 15.37 5.16 -7.91
N GLU A 135 14.40 5.62 -7.11
CA GLU A 135 14.58 6.76 -6.22
C GLU A 135 15.54 6.38 -5.07
N LYS A 136 16.69 7.05 -5.00
CA LYS A 136 17.76 6.72 -4.04
C LYS A 136 17.33 6.74 -2.58
N THR A 137 16.41 7.64 -2.23
CA THR A 137 15.96 7.81 -0.82
C THR A 137 15.16 6.63 -0.28
N ASN A 138 14.61 5.78 -1.15
CA ASN A 138 13.85 4.59 -0.77
C ASN A 138 14.25 3.33 -1.55
N GLU A 139 15.46 3.33 -2.13
CA GLU A 139 15.93 2.25 -3.00
C GLU A 139 15.90 0.87 -2.33
N GLY A 140 16.32 0.78 -1.05
CA GLY A 140 16.29 -0.48 -0.30
C GLY A 140 14.88 -1.06 -0.17
N TYR A 141 13.90 -0.24 0.13
CA TYR A 141 12.50 -0.63 0.16
C TYR A 141 11.97 -1.04 -1.22
N ALA A 142 12.29 -0.24 -2.24
CA ALA A 142 11.87 -0.50 -3.62
C ALA A 142 12.43 -1.83 -4.14
N LEU A 143 13.71 -2.11 -3.92
CA LEU A 143 14.35 -3.38 -4.29
C LEU A 143 13.70 -4.57 -3.58
N ALA A 144 13.40 -4.47 -2.28
CA ALA A 144 12.68 -5.52 -1.58
C ALA A 144 11.30 -5.78 -2.21
N LYS A 145 10.54 -4.72 -2.54
CA LYS A 145 9.24 -4.86 -3.20
C LYS A 145 9.33 -5.46 -4.61
N ILE A 146 10.32 -5.07 -5.40
CA ILE A 146 10.62 -5.67 -6.71
C ILE A 146 10.92 -7.16 -6.57
N LEU A 147 11.78 -7.53 -5.60
CA LEU A 147 12.11 -8.93 -5.32
C LEU A 147 10.86 -9.76 -5.03
N GLY A 148 9.94 -9.28 -4.19
CA GLY A 148 8.69 -9.97 -3.90
C GLY A 148 7.82 -10.18 -5.13
N MET A 149 7.70 -9.17 -6.00
CA MET A 149 6.98 -9.28 -7.27
C MET A 149 7.61 -10.32 -8.20
N LYS A 150 8.94 -10.29 -8.35
CA LYS A 150 9.68 -11.26 -9.18
C LYS A 150 9.64 -12.65 -8.59
N PHE A 151 9.54 -12.77 -7.27
CA PHE A 151 9.36 -14.07 -6.61
C PHE A 151 7.96 -14.66 -6.90
N CYS A 152 6.90 -13.86 -6.84
CA CYS A 152 5.56 -14.29 -7.30
C CYS A 152 5.59 -14.75 -8.76
N GLU A 153 6.25 -14.00 -9.64
CA GLU A 153 6.39 -14.35 -11.05
C GLU A 153 7.13 -15.69 -11.23
N ALA A 154 8.24 -15.90 -10.52
CA ALA A 154 9.03 -17.13 -10.57
C ALA A 154 8.23 -18.34 -10.06
N LEU A 155 7.48 -18.18 -8.95
CA LEU A 155 6.59 -19.22 -8.42
C LEU A 155 5.51 -19.62 -9.43
N ASN A 156 4.89 -18.66 -10.11
CA ASN A 156 3.93 -18.95 -11.18
C ASN A 156 4.58 -19.72 -12.33
N LYS A 157 5.70 -19.24 -12.86
CA LYS A 157 6.35 -19.80 -14.04
C LYS A 157 6.92 -21.21 -13.78
N GLN A 158 7.63 -21.38 -12.67
CA GLN A 158 8.35 -22.61 -12.38
C GLN A 158 7.52 -23.64 -11.62
N LYS A 159 6.70 -23.19 -10.68
CA LYS A 159 5.99 -24.05 -9.73
C LYS A 159 4.49 -24.11 -9.96
N ARG A 160 3.94 -23.34 -10.90
CA ARG A 160 2.51 -23.21 -11.17
C ARG A 160 1.69 -22.81 -9.92
N PHE A 161 2.34 -22.08 -8.99
CA PHE A 161 1.71 -21.56 -7.80
C PHE A 161 0.99 -20.25 -8.13
N ASP A 162 -0.30 -20.15 -7.82
CA ASP A 162 -1.13 -18.97 -8.12
C ASP A 162 -0.79 -17.80 -7.18
N ALA A 163 0.30 -17.09 -7.50
CA ALA A 163 0.78 -15.92 -6.77
C ALA A 163 0.75 -14.70 -7.67
N PHE A 164 0.24 -13.56 -7.16
CA PHE A 164 0.22 -12.31 -7.90
C PHE A 164 0.42 -11.11 -6.98
N SER A 165 0.70 -9.95 -7.57
CA SER A 165 0.99 -8.75 -6.82
C SER A 165 0.08 -7.60 -7.23
N LEU A 166 -0.24 -6.71 -6.26
CA LEU A 166 -0.86 -5.43 -6.53
C LEU A 166 0.11 -4.31 -6.19
N MET A 167 0.17 -3.30 -7.05
CA MET A 167 1.01 -2.11 -6.91
C MET A 167 0.15 -0.89 -6.61
N PRO A 168 -0.19 -0.64 -5.34
CA PRO A 168 -0.97 0.52 -4.98
C PRO A 168 -0.17 1.81 -5.17
N THR A 169 -0.88 2.88 -5.53
CA THR A 169 -0.41 4.26 -5.43
C THR A 169 -0.31 4.71 -3.96
N ASN A 170 -0.14 6.02 -3.68
CA ASN A 170 -0.09 6.49 -2.31
C ASN A 170 -1.43 6.27 -1.62
N LEU A 171 -1.40 5.53 -0.52
CA LEU A 171 -2.58 5.19 0.27
C LEU A 171 -2.81 6.22 1.37
N TYR A 172 -4.07 6.38 1.77
CA TYR A 172 -4.49 7.16 2.92
C TYR A 172 -5.81 6.63 3.48
N GLY A 173 -6.11 6.92 4.73
CA GLY A 173 -7.37 6.53 5.35
C GLY A 173 -7.22 5.99 6.77
N PRO A 174 -8.19 5.22 7.27
CA PRO A 174 -8.18 4.66 8.62
C PRO A 174 -6.92 3.84 8.93
N ASN A 175 -6.41 3.99 10.16
CA ASN A 175 -5.18 3.39 10.67
C ASN A 175 -3.90 3.84 9.94
N ASP A 176 -3.88 5.06 9.37
CA ASP A 176 -2.65 5.65 8.85
C ASP A 176 -1.69 6.03 9.98
N ASN A 177 -0.41 6.21 9.62
CA ASN A 177 0.63 6.59 10.57
C ASN A 177 0.76 8.12 10.63
N TYR A 178 0.51 8.69 11.81
CA TYR A 178 0.59 10.14 12.09
C TYR A 178 1.85 10.56 12.86
N ASP A 179 2.87 9.71 12.96
CA ASP A 179 4.15 10.06 13.58
C ASP A 179 4.90 11.12 12.78
N ASP A 180 5.51 12.09 13.46
CA ASP A 180 6.10 13.27 12.80
C ASP A 180 7.33 12.94 11.92
N ASN A 181 8.04 11.85 12.22
CA ASN A 181 9.27 11.46 11.54
C ASN A 181 9.05 10.41 10.44
N SER A 182 7.97 9.63 10.52
CA SER A 182 7.75 8.48 9.65
C SER A 182 6.47 8.52 8.83
N SER A 183 5.58 9.50 9.06
CA SER A 183 4.32 9.63 8.33
C SER A 183 4.52 10.01 6.86
N HIS A 184 3.54 9.62 6.04
CA HIS A 184 3.42 10.08 4.66
C HIS A 184 2.78 11.47 4.60
N VAL A 185 2.98 12.16 3.46
CA VAL A 185 2.53 13.56 3.27
C VAL A 185 1.04 13.78 3.55
N PHE A 186 0.19 12.82 3.22
CA PHE A 186 -1.26 12.94 3.42
C PHE A 186 -1.61 13.00 4.92
N ALA A 187 -1.15 12.02 5.68
CA ALA A 187 -1.35 11.96 7.13
C ALA A 187 -0.71 13.16 7.85
N ALA A 188 0.52 13.54 7.45
CA ALA A 188 1.20 14.71 8.00
C ALA A 188 0.39 16.00 7.80
N LEU A 189 -0.19 16.21 6.62
CA LEU A 189 -1.02 17.39 6.35
C LEU A 189 -2.30 17.38 7.18
N ILE A 190 -3.02 16.25 7.26
CA ILE A 190 -4.22 16.15 8.11
C ILE A 190 -3.87 16.49 9.56
N LYS A 191 -2.84 15.85 10.13
CA LYS A 191 -2.40 16.14 11.50
C LYS A 191 -2.10 17.63 11.69
N LYS A 192 -1.28 18.23 10.81
CA LYS A 192 -0.88 19.63 10.91
C LYS A 192 -2.07 20.58 10.90
N PHE A 193 -3.01 20.41 9.96
CA PHE A 193 -4.16 21.31 9.85
C PHE A 193 -5.18 21.13 10.98
N VAL A 194 -5.42 19.89 11.43
CA VAL A 194 -6.33 19.63 12.55
C VAL A 194 -5.76 20.21 13.83
N ILE A 195 -4.47 19.94 14.15
CA ILE A 195 -3.81 20.45 15.35
C ILE A 195 -3.73 21.99 15.30
N ALA A 196 -3.38 22.59 14.15
CA ALA A 196 -3.30 24.03 14.02
C ALA A 196 -4.65 24.72 14.25
N LYS A 197 -5.75 24.08 13.78
CA LYS A 197 -7.10 24.60 14.07
C LYS A 197 -7.46 24.51 15.55
N VAL A 198 -7.18 23.36 16.20
CA VAL A 198 -7.49 23.16 17.63
C VAL A 198 -6.72 24.13 18.51
N ASN A 199 -5.45 24.40 18.20
CA ASN A 199 -4.58 25.27 18.98
C ASN A 199 -4.58 26.72 18.49
N ASN A 200 -5.39 27.10 17.50
CA ASN A 200 -5.46 28.42 16.91
C ASN A 200 -4.10 28.96 16.43
N PHE A 201 -3.27 28.11 15.81
CA PHE A 201 -2.01 28.55 15.22
C PHE A 201 -2.25 29.46 14.02
N ASP A 202 -1.41 30.49 13.84
CA ASP A 202 -1.53 31.45 12.74
C ASP A 202 -1.10 30.84 11.39
N GLU A 203 -0.19 29.85 11.42
CA GLU A 203 0.35 29.26 10.22
C GLU A 203 0.60 27.75 10.33
N VAL A 204 0.55 27.06 9.19
CA VAL A 204 0.97 25.66 9.01
C VAL A 204 2.14 25.61 8.04
N ILE A 205 3.27 25.06 8.50
CA ILE A 205 4.46 24.89 7.67
C ILE A 205 4.37 23.58 6.91
N CYS A 206 4.36 23.66 5.57
CA CYS A 206 4.40 22.54 4.63
C CYS A 206 5.78 22.45 3.97
N TRP A 207 6.29 21.25 3.71
CA TRP A 207 7.59 21.05 3.11
C TRP A 207 7.57 21.26 1.59
N GLY A 208 8.69 21.78 1.05
CA GLY A 208 8.88 22.01 -0.37
C GLY A 208 8.18 23.29 -0.86
N ASP A 209 7.69 23.24 -2.08
CA ASP A 209 6.95 24.34 -2.72
C ASP A 209 5.50 23.99 -3.12
N GLY A 210 5.10 22.74 -2.86
CA GLY A 210 3.76 22.22 -3.17
C GLY A 210 3.54 21.82 -4.63
N SER A 211 4.54 21.98 -5.51
CA SER A 211 4.41 21.67 -6.95
C SER A 211 4.31 20.18 -7.31
N PRO A 212 4.91 19.23 -6.55
CA PRO A 212 4.85 17.82 -6.92
C PRO A 212 3.43 17.29 -7.02
N LYS A 213 3.19 16.45 -8.03
CA LYS A 213 1.90 15.80 -8.23
C LYS A 213 1.92 14.37 -7.69
N ARG A 214 0.89 14.02 -6.95
CA ARG A 214 0.69 12.66 -6.41
C ARG A 214 -0.72 12.18 -6.65
N GLU A 215 -0.80 10.89 -6.92
CA GLU A 215 -2.06 10.16 -6.93
C GLU A 215 -2.31 9.59 -5.53
N PHE A 216 -3.56 9.66 -5.06
CA PHE A 216 -3.98 9.16 -3.76
C PHE A 216 -5.16 8.22 -3.89
N LEU A 217 -5.12 7.08 -3.22
CA LEU A 217 -6.18 6.08 -3.18
C LEU A 217 -6.61 5.85 -1.72
N HIS A 218 -7.91 5.95 -1.47
CA HIS A 218 -8.44 5.60 -0.15
C HIS A 218 -8.22 4.11 0.14
N VAL A 219 -7.81 3.79 1.35
CA VAL A 219 -7.41 2.42 1.70
C VAL A 219 -8.55 1.40 1.62
N ASP A 220 -9.81 1.82 1.80
CA ASP A 220 -10.94 0.91 1.63
C ASP A 220 -11.18 0.55 0.15
N ASP A 221 -10.84 1.44 -0.80
CA ASP A 221 -10.82 1.09 -2.22
C ASP A 221 -9.68 0.07 -2.52
N LEU A 222 -8.52 0.19 -1.86
CA LEU A 222 -7.51 -0.86 -1.95
C LEU A 222 -8.03 -2.19 -1.43
N GLY A 223 -8.72 -2.21 -0.29
CA GLY A 223 -9.34 -3.41 0.25
C GLY A 223 -10.30 -4.04 -0.75
N ASP A 224 -11.19 -3.25 -1.36
CA ASP A 224 -12.12 -3.70 -2.39
C ASP A 224 -11.37 -4.23 -3.63
N ALA A 225 -10.28 -3.58 -4.07
CA ALA A 225 -9.44 -4.04 -5.17
C ALA A 225 -8.79 -5.41 -4.88
N CYS A 226 -8.30 -5.59 -3.65
CA CYS A 226 -7.71 -6.87 -3.23
C CYS A 226 -8.72 -8.01 -3.31
N VAL A 227 -9.93 -7.82 -2.76
CA VAL A 227 -10.99 -8.83 -2.85
C VAL A 227 -11.38 -9.10 -4.30
N PHE A 228 -11.63 -8.05 -5.08
CA PHE A 228 -11.94 -8.16 -6.50
C PHE A 228 -10.87 -8.97 -7.26
N CYS A 229 -9.58 -8.69 -7.03
CA CYS A 229 -8.50 -9.41 -7.68
C CYS A 229 -8.35 -10.84 -7.17
N LEU A 230 -8.58 -11.11 -5.90
CA LEU A 230 -8.64 -12.47 -5.36
C LEU A 230 -9.73 -13.30 -6.05
N GLU A 231 -10.86 -12.71 -6.38
CA GLU A 231 -11.97 -13.38 -7.04
C GLU A 231 -11.77 -13.54 -8.56
N ASN A 232 -11.22 -12.52 -9.24
CA ASN A 232 -11.34 -12.39 -10.69
C ASN A 232 -10.00 -12.41 -11.45
N PHE A 233 -8.88 -12.06 -10.82
CA PHE A 233 -7.60 -12.00 -11.51
C PHE A 233 -7.09 -13.41 -11.84
N GLN A 234 -6.64 -13.61 -13.07
CA GLN A 234 -5.99 -14.82 -13.52
C GLN A 234 -4.68 -14.51 -14.20
N TYR A 235 -3.58 -15.05 -13.64
CA TYR A 235 -2.29 -15.03 -14.32
C TYR A 235 -2.36 -15.83 -15.61
N LYS A 236 -1.93 -15.21 -16.72
CA LYS A 236 -1.73 -15.87 -18.01
C LYS A 236 -0.24 -15.84 -18.32
N LYS A 237 0.30 -16.91 -18.88
CA LYS A 237 1.74 -17.11 -19.12
C LYS A 237 2.43 -15.94 -19.86
N GLU A 238 1.68 -15.21 -20.67
CA GLU A 238 2.16 -14.06 -21.47
C GLU A 238 1.76 -12.71 -20.87
N SER A 239 1.19 -12.70 -19.64
CA SER A 239 0.76 -11.47 -18.94
C SER A 239 1.61 -11.21 -17.73
N PHE A 240 1.48 -10.01 -17.17
CA PHE A 240 2.12 -9.66 -15.90
C PHE A 240 1.44 -10.38 -14.73
N SER A 241 2.24 -10.78 -13.75
CA SER A 241 1.74 -11.28 -12.47
C SER A 241 1.42 -10.15 -11.47
N TYR A 242 1.28 -8.93 -11.94
CA TYR A 242 1.00 -7.75 -11.11
C TYR A 242 0.16 -6.71 -11.85
N LEU A 243 -0.58 -5.91 -11.07
CA LEU A 243 -1.47 -4.86 -11.56
C LEU A 243 -1.29 -3.58 -10.75
N ASN A 244 -1.32 -2.45 -11.44
CA ASN A 244 -1.43 -1.14 -10.82
C ASN A 244 -2.80 -0.93 -10.19
N VAL A 245 -2.82 -0.42 -8.95
CA VAL A 245 -4.05 -0.09 -8.22
C VAL A 245 -4.03 1.39 -7.84
N GLY A 246 -4.95 2.15 -8.39
CA GLY A 246 -5.03 3.59 -8.18
C GLY A 246 -6.32 4.18 -8.74
N THR A 247 -6.39 5.50 -8.71
CA THR A 247 -7.52 6.28 -9.25
C THR A 247 -7.28 6.71 -10.69
N GLY A 248 -6.01 6.72 -11.14
CA GLY A 248 -5.59 7.32 -12.42
C GLY A 248 -5.64 8.85 -12.44
N LYS A 249 -5.81 9.50 -11.27
CA LYS A 249 -5.89 10.96 -11.12
C LYS A 249 -4.88 11.42 -10.09
N ASP A 250 -4.10 12.44 -10.43
CA ASP A 250 -3.15 13.07 -9.54
C ASP A 250 -3.52 14.52 -9.26
N ILE A 251 -3.04 15.06 -8.15
CA ILE A 251 -3.16 16.46 -7.76
C ILE A 251 -1.82 16.96 -7.23
N THR A 252 -1.61 18.27 -7.23
CA THR A 252 -0.44 18.87 -6.59
C THR A 252 -0.56 18.76 -5.06
N ILE A 253 0.58 18.75 -4.37
CA ILE A 253 0.59 18.83 -2.90
C ILE A 253 -0.02 20.17 -2.41
N PHE A 254 0.13 21.22 -3.21
CA PHE A 254 -0.53 22.50 -2.95
C PHE A 254 -2.07 22.38 -2.95
N GLU A 255 -2.65 21.75 -3.97
CA GLU A 255 -4.10 21.50 -4.05
C GLU A 255 -4.58 20.59 -2.91
N LEU A 256 -3.81 19.55 -2.57
CA LEU A 256 -4.12 18.68 -1.43
C LEU A 256 -4.16 19.48 -0.12
N ALA A 257 -3.11 20.25 0.17
CA ALA A 257 -3.02 21.07 1.38
C ALA A 257 -4.17 22.08 1.47
N SER A 258 -4.49 22.73 0.35
CA SER A 258 -5.60 23.68 0.26
C SER A 258 -6.96 23.01 0.50
N THR A 259 -7.17 21.82 -0.07
CA THR A 259 -8.41 21.05 0.13
C THR A 259 -8.56 20.59 1.59
N ILE A 260 -7.48 20.09 2.20
CA ILE A 260 -7.50 19.68 3.62
C ILE A 260 -7.76 20.90 4.51
N LYS A 261 -7.09 22.04 4.25
CA LYS A 261 -7.32 23.29 4.96
C LYS A 261 -8.78 23.72 4.94
N GLU A 262 -9.41 23.67 3.74
CA GLU A 262 -10.83 24.02 3.53
C GLU A 262 -11.75 23.09 4.34
N ILE A 263 -11.57 21.76 4.19
CA ILE A 263 -12.40 20.75 4.86
C ILE A 263 -12.24 20.82 6.39
N VAL A 264 -11.02 21.00 6.89
CA VAL A 264 -10.77 21.22 8.32
C VAL A 264 -11.40 22.53 8.80
N GLY A 265 -11.56 23.52 7.92
CA GLY A 265 -12.02 24.88 8.26
C GLY A 265 -10.95 25.69 8.99
N TYR A 266 -9.66 25.44 8.69
CA TYR A 266 -8.56 26.20 9.24
C TYR A 266 -8.40 27.56 8.54
N LYS A 267 -8.29 28.66 9.31
CA LYS A 267 -8.26 30.05 8.79
C LYS A 267 -6.87 30.66 8.68
N GLY A 268 -5.85 30.06 9.31
CA GLY A 268 -4.47 30.54 9.25
C GLY A 268 -3.82 30.40 7.87
N LYS A 269 -2.54 30.73 7.77
CA LYS A 269 -1.77 30.70 6.52
C LYS A 269 -1.12 29.33 6.27
N ILE A 270 -0.90 28.98 5.00
CA ILE A 270 0.01 27.90 4.59
C ILE A 270 1.35 28.55 4.24
N VAL A 271 2.41 28.09 4.88
CA VAL A 271 3.80 28.54 4.62
C VAL A 271 4.59 27.35 4.05
N TRP A 272 5.32 27.58 2.96
CA TRP A 272 6.10 26.55 2.31
C TRP A 272 7.58 26.65 2.67
N ASP A 273 8.11 25.62 3.33
CA ASP A 273 9.54 25.49 3.65
C ASP A 273 10.31 24.91 2.47
N ARG A 274 10.83 25.78 1.60
CA ARG A 274 11.58 25.40 0.41
C ARG A 274 12.96 24.81 0.70
N THR A 275 13.41 24.79 1.95
CA THR A 275 14.66 24.10 2.34
C THR A 275 14.49 22.60 2.37
N LYS A 276 13.24 22.11 2.40
CA LYS A 276 12.90 20.69 2.37
C LYS A 276 12.69 20.19 0.94
N PRO A 277 13.04 18.92 0.66
CA PRO A 277 12.96 18.37 -0.70
C PRO A 277 11.51 18.21 -1.18
N ASN A 278 11.30 18.48 -2.47
CA ASN A 278 10.01 18.22 -3.16
C ASN A 278 9.76 16.73 -3.45
N GLY A 279 10.82 15.92 -3.57
CA GLY A 279 10.73 14.54 -4.04
C GLY A 279 10.49 14.45 -5.57
N THR A 280 10.01 13.31 -6.04
CA THR A 280 9.72 13.06 -7.47
C THR A 280 8.66 14.05 -7.99
N PRO A 281 8.84 14.68 -9.18
CA PRO A 281 7.91 15.70 -9.69
C PRO A 281 6.48 15.21 -9.89
N GLN A 282 6.30 14.00 -10.44
CA GLN A 282 4.98 13.41 -10.67
C GLN A 282 5.00 11.90 -10.46
N LYS A 283 3.94 11.37 -9.87
CA LYS A 283 3.72 9.93 -9.73
C LYS A 283 2.22 9.62 -9.88
N LYS A 284 1.85 9.11 -11.06
CA LYS A 284 0.48 8.68 -11.40
C LYS A 284 0.53 7.32 -12.10
N LEU A 285 -0.28 6.38 -11.69
CA LEU A 285 -0.35 5.05 -12.27
C LEU A 285 -1.28 5.00 -13.50
N ASP A 286 -0.90 4.21 -14.49
CA ASP A 286 -1.83 3.72 -15.49
C ASP A 286 -2.63 2.56 -14.89
N VAL A 287 -3.93 2.74 -14.74
CA VAL A 287 -4.85 1.76 -14.14
C VAL A 287 -5.69 1.04 -15.20
N THR A 288 -5.34 1.16 -16.47
CA THR A 288 -6.11 0.63 -17.61
C THR A 288 -6.29 -0.88 -17.52
N ARG A 289 -5.29 -1.64 -17.06
CA ARG A 289 -5.38 -3.10 -16.95
C ARG A 289 -6.42 -3.52 -15.92
N LEU A 290 -6.40 -2.90 -14.74
CA LEU A 290 -7.36 -3.20 -13.68
C LEU A 290 -8.78 -2.76 -14.07
N LYS A 291 -8.93 -1.62 -14.73
CA LYS A 291 -10.22 -1.17 -15.31
C LYS A 291 -10.78 -2.14 -16.33
N LYS A 292 -9.94 -2.69 -17.22
CA LYS A 292 -10.35 -3.70 -18.21
C LYS A 292 -10.81 -5.01 -17.56
N LEU A 293 -10.35 -5.32 -16.35
CA LEU A 293 -10.85 -6.44 -15.57
C LEU A 293 -12.20 -6.16 -14.91
N GLY A 294 -12.61 -4.88 -14.82
CA GLY A 294 -13.90 -4.45 -14.28
C GLY A 294 -13.85 -3.75 -12.92
N TRP A 295 -12.67 -3.34 -12.44
CA TRP A 295 -12.55 -2.63 -11.17
C TRP A 295 -12.14 -1.17 -11.36
N GLU A 296 -12.78 -0.27 -10.61
CA GLU A 296 -12.43 1.13 -10.47
C GLU A 296 -12.60 1.59 -9.02
N SER A 297 -11.81 2.60 -8.62
CA SER A 297 -11.96 3.24 -7.31
C SER A 297 -13.29 3.97 -7.20
N LYS A 298 -13.91 3.93 -6.03
CA LYS A 298 -15.26 4.49 -5.76
C LYS A 298 -15.24 5.71 -4.86
N ILE A 299 -14.24 5.81 -3.95
CA ILE A 299 -14.17 6.88 -2.94
C ILE A 299 -13.47 8.09 -3.55
N GLY A 300 -14.22 9.19 -3.68
CA GLY A 300 -13.69 10.47 -4.14
C GLY A 300 -12.73 11.09 -3.12
N LEU A 301 -11.74 11.90 -3.60
CA LEU A 301 -10.70 12.45 -2.72
C LEU A 301 -11.30 13.29 -1.58
N LYS A 302 -12.26 14.18 -1.83
CA LYS A 302 -12.89 15.02 -0.78
C LYS A 302 -13.62 14.16 0.26
N GLU A 303 -14.37 13.16 -0.18
CA GLU A 303 -15.05 12.22 0.70
C GLU A 303 -14.05 11.45 1.57
N GLY A 304 -12.97 10.94 0.96
CA GLY A 304 -11.91 10.22 1.68
C GLY A 304 -11.19 11.11 2.70
N ILE A 305 -10.92 12.39 2.37
CA ILE A 305 -10.34 13.35 3.32
C ILE A 305 -11.26 13.54 4.54
N ILE A 306 -12.57 13.73 4.33
CA ILE A 306 -13.54 13.90 5.42
C ILE A 306 -13.49 12.67 6.35
N LYS A 307 -13.62 11.46 5.79
CA LYS A 307 -13.58 10.21 6.56
C LYS A 307 -12.29 10.08 7.38
N THR A 308 -11.14 10.42 6.78
CA THR A 308 -9.84 10.33 7.44
C THR A 308 -9.69 11.37 8.55
N ILE A 309 -10.18 12.60 8.37
CA ILE A 309 -10.18 13.62 9.40
C ILE A 309 -11.07 13.22 10.58
N ASP A 310 -12.26 12.67 10.31
CA ASP A 310 -13.20 12.26 11.35
C ASP A 310 -12.62 11.12 12.20
N GLU A 311 -11.91 10.17 11.57
CA GLU A 311 -11.21 9.12 12.29
C GLU A 311 -10.03 9.67 13.09
N PHE A 312 -9.20 10.52 12.50
CA PHE A 312 -8.07 11.13 13.22
C PHE A 312 -8.53 11.89 14.46
N LYS A 313 -9.63 12.63 14.38
CA LYS A 313 -10.21 13.37 15.52
C LYS A 313 -10.71 12.47 16.66
N LYS A 314 -11.15 11.25 16.35
CA LYS A 314 -11.58 10.28 17.39
C LYS A 314 -10.42 9.72 18.19
N ASN A 315 -9.21 9.82 17.66
CA ASN A 315 -7.98 9.28 18.24
C ASN A 315 -7.07 10.39 18.82
N LEU A 316 -7.52 11.65 18.84
CA LEU A 316 -6.90 12.78 19.52
C LEU A 316 -7.31 12.82 21.00
#